data_f518fced4abd0a2609ef80583e91add0
#
_entry.id   f518fced4abd0a2609ef80583e91add0
#
_cell.length_a   1.000
_cell.length_b   1.000
_cell.length_c   1.000
_cell.angle_alpha   90.00
_cell.angle_beta   90.00
_cell.angle_gamma   90.00
#
_symmetry.space_group_name_H-M   'P 1'
#
loop_
_entity.id
_entity.type
_entity.pdbx_description
1 polymer ?
#
loop_
_entity_poly.entity_id
_entity_poly.type
_entity_poly.pdbx_seq_one_letter_code
_entity_poly.pdbx_strand_id
1 'polypeptide(L)'
;KSLRLSNSFLDAFIRFLKLSQGRFGWQTVMDLLEQPSVFSSFSLTEPDLDLIKHWVTETHVRWGKSASHKKELGLPELNENTWQATLDRLLMGYAVGSEDSFVDDVLPYREIEGSSALILGGFNDFIQLLFKASKELTKETPVEIWGKRLYYYADQLLSGNTSKDQLDRQQLNELLEELSDTVSTVHNEDISIDVIVAWLESRVSEKKSSTGFLRGQLTFCSMLPMRSIPFKVIALLGLNEGEFPKIDRCPTFDLVGQNFRQGDRSRRADDRYQFLEVLLSARQQIIITFIGISIHQNNDIPSSVVISELLDVLENHYQLTDMVTKHPLQPFSRRYFIDDSEHFSFSQSD
;
A
#
# COMPACT_ATOMS: atom_id res chain seq x y z
N LYS A 1 2.05 -4.77 -9.15
CA LYS A 1 1.59 -4.20 -7.87
C LYS A 1 1.95 -5.18 -6.77
N SER A 2 2.36 -4.69 -5.59
CA SER A 2 2.57 -5.56 -4.42
C SER A 2 1.23 -6.18 -4.00
N LEU A 3 1.25 -7.36 -3.38
CA LEU A 3 0.03 -8.03 -2.91
C LEU A 3 -0.77 -7.13 -1.96
N ARG A 4 -0.08 -6.33 -1.12
CA ARG A 4 -0.68 -5.35 -0.21
C ARG A 4 -1.60 -4.34 -0.90
N LEU A 5 -1.17 -3.79 -2.05
CA LEU A 5 -1.95 -2.79 -2.80
C LEU A 5 -3.16 -3.40 -3.55
N SER A 6 -3.22 -4.73 -3.66
CA SER A 6 -4.29 -5.43 -4.36
C SER A 6 -5.25 -6.15 -3.43
N ASN A 7 -4.86 -6.39 -2.18
CA ASN A 7 -5.63 -7.11 -1.17
C ASN A 7 -5.97 -6.17 0.00
N SER A 8 -7.23 -5.77 0.10
CA SER A 8 -7.73 -4.84 1.11
C SER A 8 -7.71 -5.41 2.53
N PHE A 9 -7.90 -6.72 2.68
CA PHE A 9 -7.87 -7.42 3.97
C PHE A 9 -6.46 -7.42 4.57
N LEU A 10 -5.45 -7.71 3.75
CA LEU A 10 -4.05 -7.68 4.17
C LEU A 10 -3.60 -6.27 4.59
N ASP A 11 -3.97 -5.24 3.83
CA ASP A 11 -3.59 -3.86 4.18
C ASP A 11 -4.27 -3.42 5.49
N ALA A 12 -5.57 -3.68 5.65
CA ALA A 12 -6.31 -3.37 6.87
C ALA A 12 -5.74 -4.13 8.08
N PHE A 13 -5.41 -5.41 7.91
CA PHE A 13 -4.88 -6.23 9.00
C PHE A 13 -3.48 -5.78 9.44
N ILE A 14 -2.58 -5.49 8.51
CA ILE A 14 -1.24 -4.95 8.85
C ILE A 14 -1.35 -3.58 9.54
N ARG A 15 -2.26 -2.71 9.10
CA ARG A 15 -2.54 -1.44 9.79
C ARG A 15 -3.03 -1.65 11.22
N PHE A 16 -3.94 -2.60 11.41
CA PHE A 16 -4.44 -2.97 12.74
C PHE A 16 -3.32 -3.46 13.66
N LEU A 17 -2.46 -4.35 13.19
CA LEU A 17 -1.34 -4.85 13.98
C LEU A 17 -0.38 -3.72 14.39
N LYS A 18 -0.06 -2.81 13.48
CA LYS A 18 0.77 -1.64 13.77
C LYS A 18 0.10 -0.66 14.73
N LEU A 19 -1.21 -0.44 14.55
CA LEU A 19 -1.98 0.43 15.42
C LEU A 19 -2.05 -0.11 16.86
N SER A 20 -2.17 -1.44 17.02
CA SER A 20 -2.25 -2.07 18.34
C SER A 20 -1.03 -1.82 19.23
N GLN A 21 0.11 -1.46 18.67
CA GLN A 21 1.36 -1.11 19.35
C GLN A 21 1.63 0.41 19.36
N GLY A 22 0.81 1.15 18.64
CA GLY A 22 0.98 2.58 18.45
C GLY A 22 0.40 3.41 19.60
N ARG A 23 0.46 4.71 19.40
CA ARG A 23 -0.09 5.69 20.35
C ARG A 23 -1.60 5.92 20.21
N PHE A 24 -2.28 5.22 19.34
CA PHE A 24 -3.71 5.40 19.08
C PHE A 24 -4.09 6.82 18.67
N GLY A 25 -3.34 7.42 17.75
CA GLY A 25 -3.67 8.69 17.14
C GLY A 25 -5.03 8.63 16.43
N TRP A 26 -5.86 9.66 16.61
CA TRP A 26 -7.24 9.64 16.11
C TRP A 26 -7.33 9.40 14.59
N GLN A 27 -6.45 10.02 13.81
CA GLN A 27 -6.41 9.83 12.35
C GLN A 27 -6.13 8.37 11.99
N THR A 28 -5.12 7.75 12.62
CA THR A 28 -4.74 6.36 12.32
C THR A 28 -5.85 5.37 12.69
N VAL A 29 -6.59 5.65 13.77
CA VAL A 29 -7.74 4.83 14.20
C VAL A 29 -8.89 4.99 13.20
N MET A 30 -9.19 6.22 12.79
CA MET A 30 -10.24 6.49 11.80
C MET A 30 -9.88 5.94 10.42
N ASP A 31 -8.63 6.10 9.95
CA ASP A 31 -8.14 5.53 8.68
C ASP A 31 -8.31 4.01 8.61
N LEU A 32 -8.21 3.33 9.76
CA LEU A 32 -8.48 1.89 9.84
C LEU A 32 -9.99 1.61 9.80
N LEU A 33 -10.80 2.33 10.58
CA LEU A 33 -12.25 2.14 10.61
C LEU A 33 -12.90 2.41 9.26
N GLU A 34 -12.41 3.39 8.50
CA GLU A 34 -12.92 3.75 7.17
C GLU A 34 -12.71 2.68 6.09
N GLN A 35 -11.94 1.63 6.39
CA GLN A 35 -11.80 0.52 5.44
C GLN A 35 -13.13 -0.26 5.33
N PRO A 36 -13.66 -0.49 4.11
CA PRO A 36 -14.94 -1.20 3.93
C PRO A 36 -14.99 -2.57 4.61
N SER A 37 -13.88 -3.30 4.59
CA SER A 37 -13.77 -4.60 5.27
C SER A 37 -13.79 -4.50 6.79
N VAL A 38 -13.50 -3.32 7.37
CA VAL A 38 -13.46 -3.10 8.81
C VAL A 38 -14.83 -2.59 9.29
N PHE A 39 -15.33 -1.45 8.80
CA PHE A 39 -16.60 -0.91 9.34
C PHE A 39 -17.76 -1.90 9.17
N SER A 40 -17.77 -2.69 8.10
CA SER A 40 -18.80 -3.72 7.88
C SER A 40 -18.81 -4.81 8.96
N SER A 41 -17.66 -5.10 9.60
CA SER A 41 -17.58 -6.08 10.70
C SER A 41 -18.31 -5.62 11.94
N PHE A 42 -18.44 -4.32 12.13
CA PHE A 42 -19.09 -3.71 13.27
C PHE A 42 -20.51 -3.23 12.96
N SER A 43 -21.12 -3.77 11.89
CA SER A 43 -22.48 -3.41 11.44
C SER A 43 -22.65 -1.90 11.16
N LEU A 44 -21.56 -1.24 10.76
CA LEU A 44 -21.54 0.16 10.36
C LEU A 44 -21.62 0.28 8.84
N THR A 45 -22.13 1.42 8.39
CA THR A 45 -22.23 1.80 6.97
C THR A 45 -21.37 3.03 6.68
N GLU A 46 -21.08 3.30 5.42
CA GLU A 46 -20.28 4.47 5.02
C GLU A 46 -20.87 5.81 5.54
N PRO A 47 -22.20 6.06 5.50
CA PRO A 47 -22.80 7.25 6.11
C PRO A 47 -22.61 7.37 7.63
N ASP A 48 -22.51 6.24 8.36
CA ASP A 48 -22.33 6.26 9.81
C ASP A 48 -20.93 6.79 10.20
N LEU A 49 -19.96 6.66 9.31
CA LEU A 49 -18.59 7.16 9.53
C LEU A 49 -18.54 8.67 9.68
N ASP A 50 -19.41 9.41 8.99
CA ASP A 50 -19.47 10.87 9.12
C ASP A 50 -19.96 11.29 10.51
N LEU A 51 -20.93 10.57 11.06
CA LEU A 51 -21.40 10.79 12.42
C LEU A 51 -20.30 10.45 13.45
N ILE A 52 -19.61 9.35 13.27
CA ILE A 52 -18.49 8.97 14.14
C ILE A 52 -17.36 10.02 14.08
N LYS A 53 -17.03 10.54 12.89
CA LYS A 53 -16.07 11.65 12.74
C LYS A 53 -16.50 12.90 13.51
N HIS A 54 -17.79 13.22 13.43
CA HIS A 54 -18.35 14.32 14.19
C HIS A 54 -18.17 14.10 15.70
N TRP A 55 -18.53 12.93 16.24
CA TRP A 55 -18.31 12.61 17.65
C TRP A 55 -16.84 12.70 18.08
N VAL A 56 -15.92 12.15 17.26
CA VAL A 56 -14.48 12.20 17.50
C VAL A 56 -13.97 13.64 17.55
N THR A 57 -14.51 14.51 16.72
CA THR A 57 -14.15 15.93 16.68
C THR A 57 -14.67 16.69 17.88
N GLU A 58 -15.93 16.53 18.24
CA GLU A 58 -16.60 17.21 19.35
C GLU A 58 -16.12 16.75 20.73
N THR A 59 -15.75 15.49 20.85
CA THR A 59 -15.15 14.96 22.09
C THR A 59 -13.66 15.25 22.22
N HIS A 60 -13.05 15.85 21.18
CA HIS A 60 -11.66 16.30 21.15
C HIS A 60 -10.62 15.19 21.40
N VAL A 61 -10.91 13.95 21.00
CA VAL A 61 -9.89 12.90 21.09
C VAL A 61 -8.67 13.26 20.23
N ARG A 62 -7.49 13.03 20.76
CA ARG A 62 -6.23 13.26 20.05
C ARG A 62 -5.42 11.98 19.89
N TRP A 63 -5.17 11.32 21.01
CA TRP A 63 -4.40 10.08 21.05
C TRP A 63 -4.48 9.43 22.43
N GLY A 64 -4.06 8.17 22.51
CA GLY A 64 -3.98 7.41 23.73
C GLY A 64 -5.26 6.65 24.07
N LYS A 65 -5.11 5.44 24.58
CA LYS A 65 -6.25 4.62 24.99
C LYS A 65 -6.95 5.21 26.21
N SER A 66 -6.18 5.49 27.26
CA SER A 66 -6.63 5.94 28.57
C SER A 66 -5.52 6.67 29.34
N ALA A 67 -5.83 7.19 30.52
CA ALA A 67 -4.84 7.76 31.42
C ALA A 67 -3.72 6.79 31.78
N SER A 68 -4.05 5.53 32.07
CA SER A 68 -3.07 4.48 32.37
C SER A 68 -2.11 4.21 31.20
N HIS A 69 -2.60 4.22 29.97
CA HIS A 69 -1.77 4.09 28.79
C HIS A 69 -0.78 5.25 28.62
N LYS A 70 -1.20 6.49 28.93
CA LYS A 70 -0.27 7.64 28.94
C LYS A 70 0.82 7.46 30.01
N LYS A 71 0.47 6.97 31.19
CA LYS A 71 1.42 6.67 32.25
C LYS A 71 2.44 5.61 31.87
N GLU A 72 2.02 4.54 31.20
CA GLU A 72 2.91 3.49 30.66
C GLU A 72 3.94 4.08 29.69
N LEU A 73 3.61 5.14 28.97
CA LEU A 73 4.49 5.89 28.07
C LEU A 73 5.33 6.96 28.77
N GLY A 74 5.33 7.01 30.12
CA GLY A 74 6.10 7.97 30.89
C GLY A 74 5.51 9.39 30.92
N LEU A 75 4.22 9.56 30.62
CA LEU A 75 3.53 10.84 30.59
C LEU A 75 2.58 10.99 31.81
N PRO A 76 2.09 12.21 32.12
CA PRO A 76 1.10 12.41 33.17
C PRO A 76 -0.15 11.55 32.95
N GLU A 77 -0.70 11.04 34.05
CA GLU A 77 -1.90 10.20 34.05
C GLU A 77 -3.16 11.06 33.89
N LEU A 78 -3.37 11.58 32.66
CA LEU A 78 -4.49 12.42 32.29
C LEU A 78 -5.41 11.70 31.31
N ASN A 79 -6.71 11.66 31.59
CA ASN A 79 -7.69 10.97 30.76
C ASN A 79 -8.21 11.83 29.60
N GLU A 80 -8.02 13.14 29.66
CA GLU A 80 -8.49 14.07 28.65
C GLU A 80 -7.90 13.75 27.28
N ASN A 81 -8.71 13.93 26.24
CA ASN A 81 -8.36 13.68 24.84
C ASN A 81 -7.97 12.24 24.53
N THR A 82 -8.33 11.26 25.38
CA THR A 82 -8.16 9.83 25.13
C THR A 82 -9.40 9.20 24.53
N TRP A 83 -9.24 8.03 23.94
CA TRP A 83 -10.36 7.23 23.43
C TRP A 83 -11.32 6.79 24.55
N GLN A 84 -10.79 6.45 25.73
CA GLN A 84 -11.62 6.09 26.89
C GLN A 84 -12.51 7.26 27.31
N ALA A 85 -11.92 8.47 27.45
CA ALA A 85 -12.70 9.66 27.80
C ALA A 85 -13.79 9.97 26.76
N THR A 86 -13.50 9.74 25.48
CA THR A 86 -14.48 9.90 24.40
C THR A 86 -15.63 8.91 24.54
N LEU A 87 -15.31 7.61 24.72
CA LEU A 87 -16.34 6.58 24.91
C LEU A 87 -17.17 6.84 26.17
N ASP A 88 -16.54 7.21 27.29
CA ASP A 88 -17.23 7.53 28.54
C ASP A 88 -18.25 8.67 28.34
N ARG A 89 -17.86 9.74 27.61
CA ARG A 89 -18.74 10.86 27.29
C ARG A 89 -19.92 10.45 26.39
N LEU A 90 -19.65 9.65 25.37
CA LEU A 90 -20.67 9.19 24.41
C LEU A 90 -21.65 8.20 25.08
N LEU A 91 -21.14 7.21 25.81
CA LEU A 91 -21.96 6.22 26.50
C LEU A 91 -22.78 6.85 27.62
N MET A 92 -22.17 7.78 28.37
CA MET A 92 -22.91 8.53 29.43
C MET A 92 -24.00 9.41 28.82
N GLY A 93 -23.74 10.05 27.67
CA GLY A 93 -24.74 10.83 26.94
C GLY A 93 -25.94 10.00 26.52
N TYR A 94 -25.72 8.77 26.08
CA TYR A 94 -26.79 7.83 25.79
C TYR A 94 -27.56 7.39 27.03
N ALA A 95 -26.87 7.16 28.16
CA ALA A 95 -27.47 6.63 29.39
C ALA A 95 -28.27 7.67 30.16
N VAL A 96 -27.79 8.92 30.23
CA VAL A 96 -28.38 10.00 31.10
C VAL A 96 -29.26 10.97 30.30
N GLY A 97 -29.08 11.00 28.97
CA GLY A 97 -29.80 11.95 28.11
C GLY A 97 -29.22 13.38 28.18
N SER A 98 -30.08 14.38 28.06
CA SER A 98 -29.69 15.79 27.83
C SER A 98 -29.42 16.63 29.09
N GLU A 99 -29.07 16.03 30.22
CA GLU A 99 -28.73 16.81 31.42
C GLU A 99 -27.37 17.49 31.30
N ASP A 100 -27.33 18.79 31.67
CA ASP A 100 -26.12 19.64 31.64
C ASP A 100 -25.24 19.50 32.90
N SER A 101 -25.26 18.33 33.52
CA SER A 101 -24.54 18.08 34.77
C SER A 101 -23.43 17.03 34.55
N PHE A 102 -22.31 17.24 35.25
CA PHE A 102 -21.27 16.21 35.32
C PHE A 102 -21.81 15.00 36.10
N VAL A 103 -21.51 13.82 35.57
CA VAL A 103 -21.78 12.55 36.22
C VAL A 103 -20.44 11.86 36.43
N ASP A 104 -20.02 11.65 37.69
CA ASP A 104 -18.73 11.07 38.07
C ASP A 104 -17.53 11.69 37.29
N ASP A 105 -17.47 13.03 37.26
CA ASP A 105 -16.45 13.83 36.54
C ASP A 105 -16.48 13.69 35.00
N VAL A 106 -17.48 13.01 34.42
CA VAL A 106 -17.68 12.91 32.97
C VAL A 106 -18.77 13.91 32.54
N LEU A 107 -18.46 14.74 31.54
CA LEU A 107 -19.45 15.59 30.87
C LEU A 107 -20.09 14.80 29.74
N PRO A 108 -21.38 14.39 29.86
CA PRO A 108 -22.07 13.60 28.83
C PRO A 108 -22.13 14.31 27.48
N TYR A 109 -22.07 13.56 26.41
CA TYR A 109 -22.31 14.07 25.06
C TYR A 109 -23.81 14.02 24.74
N ARG A 110 -24.41 15.12 24.29
CA ARG A 110 -25.87 15.32 24.31
C ARG A 110 -26.66 14.74 23.13
N GLU A 111 -26.02 14.41 22.03
CA GLU A 111 -26.74 14.17 20.77
C GLU A 111 -26.81 12.68 20.39
N ILE A 112 -26.96 11.78 21.36
CA ILE A 112 -27.07 10.35 21.10
C ILE A 112 -28.47 9.85 21.38
N GLU A 113 -29.31 9.79 20.33
CA GLU A 113 -30.68 9.32 20.42
C GLU A 113 -31.03 8.35 19.28
N GLY A 114 -32.02 7.49 19.53
CA GLY A 114 -32.59 6.61 18.50
C GLY A 114 -31.58 5.69 17.83
N SER A 115 -31.51 5.75 16.51
CA SER A 115 -30.58 4.89 15.68
C SER A 115 -29.10 5.14 15.94
N SER A 116 -28.72 6.33 16.43
CA SER A 116 -27.34 6.66 16.78
C SER A 116 -26.78 5.75 17.87
N ALA A 117 -27.61 5.16 18.70
CA ALA A 117 -27.21 4.19 19.73
C ALA A 117 -26.62 2.91 19.12
N LEU A 118 -27.14 2.44 17.99
CA LEU A 118 -26.61 1.28 17.29
C LEU A 118 -25.24 1.58 16.68
N ILE A 119 -25.09 2.77 16.11
CA ILE A 119 -23.81 3.25 15.57
C ILE A 119 -22.77 3.36 16.69
N LEU A 120 -23.16 3.91 17.85
CA LEU A 120 -22.29 3.97 19.02
C LEU A 120 -21.88 2.56 19.49
N GLY A 121 -22.81 1.60 19.48
CA GLY A 121 -22.51 0.20 19.80
C GLY A 121 -21.40 -0.38 18.91
N GLY A 122 -21.57 -0.29 17.59
CA GLY A 122 -20.56 -0.76 16.63
C GLY A 122 -19.21 -0.04 16.76
N PHE A 123 -19.25 1.27 16.99
CA PHE A 123 -18.03 2.06 17.22
C PHE A 123 -17.33 1.68 18.53
N ASN A 124 -18.09 1.48 19.61
CA ASN A 124 -17.54 1.00 20.88
C ASN A 124 -16.87 -0.38 20.70
N ASP A 125 -17.54 -1.32 20.04
CA ASP A 125 -17.01 -2.67 19.82
C ASP A 125 -15.69 -2.64 19.04
N PHE A 126 -15.59 -1.78 18.04
CA PHE A 126 -14.35 -1.54 17.30
C PHE A 126 -13.22 -1.04 18.22
N ILE A 127 -13.49 -0.01 19.04
CA ILE A 127 -12.47 0.55 19.95
C ILE A 127 -12.09 -0.47 21.04
N GLN A 128 -13.04 -1.23 21.59
CA GLN A 128 -12.77 -2.29 22.57
C GLN A 128 -11.92 -3.42 21.95
N LEU A 129 -12.17 -3.79 20.69
CA LEU A 129 -11.31 -4.75 19.98
C LEU A 129 -9.86 -4.24 19.87
N LEU A 130 -9.67 -2.97 19.55
CA LEU A 130 -8.34 -2.35 19.50
C LEU A 130 -7.65 -2.36 20.88
N PHE A 131 -8.38 -2.05 21.95
CA PHE A 131 -7.82 -2.04 23.31
C PHE A 131 -7.42 -3.45 23.74
N LYS A 132 -8.26 -4.45 23.46
CA LYS A 132 -7.97 -5.85 23.73
C LYS A 132 -6.75 -6.31 22.96
N ALA A 133 -6.69 -6.01 21.65
CA ALA A 133 -5.55 -6.36 20.81
C ALA A 133 -4.24 -5.75 21.33
N SER A 134 -4.25 -4.47 21.69
CA SER A 134 -3.07 -3.81 22.25
C SER A 134 -2.55 -4.47 23.51
N LYS A 135 -3.41 -5.00 24.36
CA LYS A 135 -3.05 -5.68 25.62
C LYS A 135 -2.52 -7.10 25.37
N GLU A 136 -3.10 -7.82 24.41
CA GLU A 136 -2.77 -9.21 24.15
C GLU A 136 -1.60 -9.37 23.18
N LEU A 137 -1.48 -8.50 22.17
CA LEU A 137 -0.45 -8.60 21.14
C LEU A 137 0.91 -8.05 21.59
N THR A 138 0.99 -7.29 22.68
CA THR A 138 2.27 -6.89 23.30
C THR A 138 2.99 -8.02 24.03
N LYS A 139 2.29 -9.13 24.31
CA LYS A 139 2.89 -10.27 25.03
C LYS A 139 3.63 -11.17 24.04
N GLU A 140 4.92 -11.32 24.26
CA GLU A 140 5.73 -12.29 23.54
C GLU A 140 5.20 -13.70 23.78
N THR A 141 5.16 -14.50 22.75
CA THR A 141 4.64 -15.86 22.77
C THR A 141 5.23 -16.70 21.63
N PRO A 142 5.18 -18.05 21.75
CA PRO A 142 5.58 -18.94 20.67
C PRO A 142 4.75 -18.72 19.39
N VAL A 143 5.35 -19.02 18.25
CA VAL A 143 4.74 -18.82 16.92
C VAL A 143 3.39 -19.53 16.76
N GLU A 144 3.25 -20.73 17.34
CA GLU A 144 2.00 -21.48 17.29
C GLU A 144 0.82 -20.72 17.94
N ILE A 145 1.11 -19.99 19.03
CA ILE A 145 0.10 -19.17 19.71
C ILE A 145 -0.19 -17.91 18.87
N TRP A 146 0.82 -17.35 18.20
CA TRP A 146 0.63 -16.22 17.28
C TRP A 146 -0.34 -16.55 16.17
N GLY A 147 -0.22 -17.69 15.50
CA GLY A 147 -1.14 -18.10 14.44
C GLY A 147 -2.60 -18.07 14.90
N LYS A 148 -2.91 -18.67 16.06
CA LYS A 148 -4.26 -18.69 16.64
C LYS A 148 -4.76 -17.27 16.99
N ARG A 149 -3.92 -16.42 17.57
CA ARG A 149 -4.27 -15.04 17.92
C ARG A 149 -4.53 -14.19 16.68
N LEU A 150 -3.65 -14.25 15.70
CA LEU A 150 -3.79 -13.47 14.47
C LEU A 150 -5.05 -13.88 13.70
N TYR A 151 -5.34 -15.17 13.62
CA TYR A 151 -6.56 -15.67 13.02
C TYR A 151 -7.80 -15.16 13.72
N TYR A 152 -7.82 -15.19 15.06
CA TYR A 152 -8.91 -14.63 15.86
C TYR A 152 -9.14 -13.15 15.57
N TYR A 153 -8.07 -12.32 15.57
CA TYR A 153 -8.21 -10.90 15.31
C TYR A 153 -8.57 -10.59 13.86
N ALA A 154 -8.08 -11.37 12.90
CA ALA A 154 -8.48 -11.24 11.50
C ALA A 154 -9.97 -11.53 11.31
N ASP A 155 -10.50 -12.53 12.01
CA ASP A 155 -11.92 -12.89 11.96
C ASP A 155 -12.83 -11.83 12.60
N GLN A 156 -12.42 -11.27 13.73
CA GLN A 156 -13.18 -10.22 14.42
C GLN A 156 -13.12 -8.86 13.72
N LEU A 157 -12.02 -8.55 13.07
CA LEU A 157 -11.78 -7.23 12.46
C LEU A 157 -12.38 -7.12 11.06
N LEU A 158 -12.36 -8.21 10.28
CA LEU A 158 -12.55 -8.16 8.84
C LEU A 158 -13.80 -8.91 8.41
N SER A 159 -14.67 -8.25 7.69
CA SER A 159 -15.79 -8.89 7.00
C SER A 159 -15.90 -8.38 5.56
N GLY A 160 -16.59 -9.16 4.73
CA GLY A 160 -16.87 -8.79 3.34
C GLY A 160 -17.68 -9.86 2.65
N ASN A 161 -18.56 -9.44 1.76
CA ASN A 161 -19.54 -10.30 1.12
C ASN A 161 -19.32 -10.45 -0.40
N THR A 162 -18.32 -9.79 -0.97
CA THR A 162 -18.05 -9.90 -2.40
C THR A 162 -17.14 -11.09 -2.71
N SER A 163 -17.17 -11.56 -3.96
CA SER A 163 -16.25 -12.61 -4.41
C SER A 163 -14.78 -12.19 -4.30
N LYS A 164 -14.52 -10.88 -4.37
CA LYS A 164 -13.17 -10.33 -4.16
C LYS A 164 -12.77 -10.45 -2.69
N ASP A 165 -13.68 -10.11 -1.76
CA ASP A 165 -13.40 -10.19 -0.32
C ASP A 165 -13.10 -11.63 0.11
N GLN A 166 -13.79 -12.61 -0.48
CA GLN A 166 -13.53 -14.03 -0.22
C GLN A 166 -12.11 -14.44 -0.66
N LEU A 167 -11.66 -13.97 -1.83
CA LEU A 167 -10.30 -14.20 -2.32
C LEU A 167 -9.27 -13.48 -1.44
N ASP A 168 -9.53 -12.24 -1.06
CA ASP A 168 -8.67 -11.45 -0.20
C ASP A 168 -8.51 -12.11 1.18
N ARG A 169 -9.62 -12.62 1.75
CA ARG A 169 -9.62 -13.38 3.00
C ARG A 169 -8.86 -14.69 2.88
N GLN A 170 -9.07 -15.45 1.80
CA GLN A 170 -8.34 -16.69 1.56
C GLN A 170 -6.83 -16.46 1.54
N GLN A 171 -6.36 -15.44 0.82
CA GLN A 171 -4.94 -15.10 0.76
C GLN A 171 -4.35 -14.71 2.13
N LEU A 172 -5.13 -13.99 2.96
CA LEU A 172 -4.72 -13.68 4.34
C LEU A 172 -4.61 -14.98 5.16
N ASN A 173 -5.60 -15.86 5.10
CA ASN A 173 -5.59 -17.12 5.84
C ASN A 173 -4.42 -18.02 5.42
N GLU A 174 -4.13 -18.13 4.12
CA GLU A 174 -2.96 -18.88 3.62
C GLU A 174 -1.63 -18.37 4.19
N LEU A 175 -1.49 -17.03 4.37
CA LEU A 175 -0.31 -16.45 5.01
C LEU A 175 -0.24 -16.77 6.52
N LEU A 176 -1.38 -16.74 7.22
CA LEU A 176 -1.42 -17.07 8.64
C LEU A 176 -1.19 -18.55 8.91
N GLU A 177 -1.64 -19.44 8.02
CA GLU A 177 -1.35 -20.87 8.04
C GLU A 177 0.14 -21.12 7.77
N GLU A 178 0.74 -20.45 6.77
CA GLU A 178 2.18 -20.53 6.48
C GLU A 178 3.02 -20.16 7.71
N LEU A 179 2.60 -19.14 8.47
CA LEU A 179 3.26 -18.75 9.72
C LEU A 179 3.19 -19.88 10.76
N SER A 180 2.01 -20.49 10.92
CA SER A 180 1.81 -21.55 11.92
C SER A 180 2.57 -22.83 11.58
N ASP A 181 2.54 -23.26 10.33
CA ASP A 181 3.08 -24.57 9.93
C ASP A 181 4.59 -24.55 9.72
N THR A 182 5.10 -23.52 9.07
CA THR A 182 6.51 -23.49 8.67
C THR A 182 7.44 -23.13 9.84
N VAL A 183 7.01 -22.21 10.70
CA VAL A 183 7.88 -21.67 11.75
C VAL A 183 7.78 -22.48 13.04
N SER A 184 6.63 -23.10 13.34
CA SER A 184 6.44 -23.91 14.54
C SER A 184 7.38 -25.14 14.59
N THR A 185 7.80 -25.64 13.44
CA THR A 185 8.73 -26.78 13.35
C THR A 185 10.20 -26.40 13.57
N VAL A 186 10.54 -25.12 13.46
CA VAL A 186 11.93 -24.65 13.45
C VAL A 186 12.27 -23.80 14.67
N HIS A 187 11.28 -23.12 15.26
CA HIS A 187 11.51 -22.13 16.32
C HIS A 187 10.45 -22.20 17.42
N ASN A 188 10.89 -22.42 18.65
CA ASN A 188 10.00 -22.62 19.81
C ASN A 188 10.14 -21.52 20.88
N GLU A 189 10.91 -20.46 20.59
CA GLU A 189 11.09 -19.34 21.51
C GLU A 189 9.95 -18.33 21.38
N ASP A 190 9.75 -17.54 22.43
CA ASP A 190 8.80 -16.45 22.43
C ASP A 190 9.28 -15.34 21.49
N ILE A 191 8.43 -14.87 20.62
CA ILE A 191 8.72 -13.77 19.68
C ILE A 191 7.76 -12.60 19.87
N SER A 192 8.26 -11.41 19.61
CA SER A 192 7.48 -10.19 19.67
C SER A 192 6.64 -10.02 18.39
N ILE A 193 5.59 -9.20 18.49
CA ILE A 193 4.75 -8.85 17.35
C ILE A 193 5.52 -8.11 16.26
N ASP A 194 6.59 -7.36 16.57
CA ASP A 194 7.39 -6.66 15.58
C ASP A 194 8.00 -7.62 14.56
N VAL A 195 8.46 -8.80 15.05
CA VAL A 195 8.96 -9.87 14.20
C VAL A 195 7.85 -10.41 13.29
N ILE A 196 6.65 -10.61 13.84
CA ILE A 196 5.47 -11.06 13.07
C ILE A 196 5.09 -10.05 11.99
N VAL A 197 5.02 -8.77 12.34
CA VAL A 197 4.69 -7.69 11.37
C VAL A 197 5.75 -7.62 10.28
N ALA A 198 7.04 -7.65 10.63
CA ALA A 198 8.13 -7.64 9.67
C ALA A 198 8.08 -8.86 8.73
N TRP A 199 7.79 -10.04 9.26
CA TRP A 199 7.61 -11.25 8.48
C TRP A 199 6.43 -11.12 7.49
N LEU A 200 5.25 -10.67 7.96
CA LEU A 200 4.08 -10.45 7.11
C LEU A 200 4.40 -9.45 6.00
N GLU A 201 5.04 -8.34 6.31
CA GLU A 201 5.40 -7.32 5.31
C GLU A 201 6.39 -7.85 4.26
N SER A 202 7.37 -8.66 4.67
CA SER A 202 8.30 -9.32 3.76
C SER A 202 7.55 -10.26 2.81
N ARG A 203 6.71 -11.15 3.33
CA ARG A 203 5.93 -12.10 2.53
C ARG A 203 4.98 -11.42 1.56
N VAL A 204 4.32 -10.35 2.00
CA VAL A 204 3.42 -9.55 1.16
C VAL A 204 4.17 -8.80 0.05
N SER A 205 5.41 -8.38 0.30
CA SER A 205 6.25 -7.74 -0.72
C SER A 205 6.81 -8.74 -1.74
N GLU A 206 7.11 -9.96 -1.32
CA GLU A 206 7.63 -11.03 -2.17
C GLU A 206 6.53 -11.65 -3.06
N LYS A 207 5.34 -11.89 -2.51
CA LYS A 207 4.20 -12.43 -3.26
C LYS A 207 3.66 -11.36 -4.20
N LYS A 208 3.98 -11.46 -5.49
CA LYS A 208 3.36 -10.64 -6.53
C LYS A 208 1.93 -11.12 -6.74
N SER A 209 0.99 -10.17 -6.80
CA SER A 209 -0.39 -10.49 -7.17
C SER A 209 -0.41 -11.27 -8.50
N SER A 210 -0.91 -12.50 -8.47
CA SER A 210 -1.10 -13.35 -9.66
C SER A 210 -2.31 -12.93 -10.50
N THR A 211 -2.85 -11.73 -10.25
CA THR A 211 -4.04 -11.23 -10.90
C THR A 211 -3.83 -11.08 -12.41
N GLY A 212 -4.33 -12.06 -13.15
CA GLY A 212 -4.73 -11.82 -14.53
C GLY A 212 -3.64 -11.52 -15.53
N PHE A 213 -2.57 -12.31 -15.58
CA PHE A 213 -1.62 -12.28 -16.68
C PHE A 213 -2.37 -12.55 -18.01
N LEU A 214 -2.31 -11.61 -18.97
CA LEU A 214 -2.94 -11.72 -20.29
C LEU A 214 -4.48 -11.78 -20.33
N ARG A 215 -5.18 -11.07 -19.45
CA ARG A 215 -6.66 -11.05 -19.41
C ARG A 215 -7.29 -9.85 -20.11
N GLY A 216 -6.67 -9.25 -21.09
CA GLY A 216 -7.25 -8.11 -21.80
C GLY A 216 -6.53 -7.80 -23.09
N GLN A 217 -7.07 -6.84 -23.83
CA GLN A 217 -6.45 -6.33 -25.05
C GLN A 217 -5.18 -5.53 -24.77
N LEU A 218 -5.05 -4.96 -23.57
CA LEU A 218 -3.91 -4.18 -23.10
C LEU A 218 -3.34 -4.79 -21.83
N THR A 219 -2.02 -5.05 -21.80
CA THR A 219 -1.32 -5.61 -20.65
C THR A 219 -0.18 -4.69 -20.22
N PHE A 220 -0.17 -4.29 -18.94
CA PHE A 220 0.94 -3.57 -18.31
C PHE A 220 1.77 -4.54 -17.48
N CYS A 221 3.07 -4.60 -17.74
CA CYS A 221 3.98 -5.48 -17.00
C CYS A 221 5.42 -4.94 -17.01
N SER A 222 6.29 -5.52 -16.19
CA SER A 222 7.75 -5.36 -16.37
C SER A 222 8.23 -6.23 -17.54
N MET A 223 9.40 -5.93 -18.10
CA MET A 223 9.94 -6.66 -19.26
C MET A 223 10.19 -8.15 -18.99
N LEU A 224 10.61 -8.50 -17.77
CA LEU A 224 11.01 -9.87 -17.41
C LEU A 224 9.92 -10.95 -17.60
N PRO A 225 8.65 -10.76 -17.14
CA PRO A 225 7.62 -11.79 -17.30
C PRO A 225 7.16 -12.01 -18.74
N MET A 226 7.45 -11.06 -19.64
CA MET A 226 6.98 -11.07 -21.03
C MET A 226 8.08 -11.44 -22.04
N ARG A 227 9.15 -12.05 -21.57
CA ARG A 227 10.29 -12.47 -22.42
C ARG A 227 9.79 -13.37 -23.53
N SER A 228 10.23 -13.05 -24.75
CA SER A 228 10.00 -13.85 -25.95
C SER A 228 8.52 -14.10 -26.33
N ILE A 229 7.56 -13.41 -25.70
CA ILE A 229 6.15 -13.49 -26.08
C ILE A 229 5.88 -12.48 -27.20
N PRO A 230 5.41 -12.92 -28.38
CA PRO A 230 5.17 -12.01 -29.49
C PRO A 230 3.89 -11.18 -29.30
N PHE A 231 4.01 -9.87 -29.45
CA PHE A 231 2.89 -8.94 -29.47
C PHE A 231 2.87 -8.15 -30.78
N LYS A 232 1.69 -7.70 -31.19
CA LYS A 232 1.57 -6.83 -32.35
C LYS A 232 2.25 -5.49 -32.10
N VAL A 233 1.93 -4.87 -30.97
CA VAL A 233 2.46 -3.57 -30.55
C VAL A 233 3.05 -3.70 -29.16
N ILE A 234 4.26 -3.18 -28.95
CA ILE A 234 4.92 -3.09 -27.65
C ILE A 234 5.26 -1.63 -27.37
N ALA A 235 4.84 -1.12 -26.21
CA ALA A 235 5.22 0.20 -25.73
C ALA A 235 6.18 0.06 -24.54
N LEU A 236 7.39 0.56 -24.66
CA LEU A 236 8.41 0.64 -23.61
C LEU A 236 8.39 2.03 -23.01
N LEU A 237 8.01 2.13 -21.74
CA LEU A 237 7.85 3.41 -21.07
C LEU A 237 9.00 3.67 -20.09
N GLY A 238 9.57 4.89 -20.15
CA GLY A 238 10.52 5.36 -19.15
C GLY A 238 11.92 4.76 -19.30
N LEU A 239 12.43 4.60 -20.51
CA LEU A 239 13.83 4.19 -20.75
C LEU A 239 14.77 5.40 -20.59
N ASN A 240 14.85 5.90 -19.35
CA ASN A 240 15.62 7.09 -19.00
C ASN A 240 17.12 6.79 -18.81
N GLU A 241 17.94 7.80 -19.03
CA GLU A 241 19.36 7.73 -18.69
C GLU A 241 19.57 7.50 -17.20
N GLY A 242 20.46 6.57 -16.84
CA GLY A 242 20.77 6.19 -15.46
C GLY A 242 19.75 5.27 -14.78
N GLU A 243 18.54 5.08 -15.34
CA GLU A 243 17.52 4.17 -14.82
C GLU A 243 17.50 2.82 -15.55
N PHE A 244 17.79 2.86 -16.85
CA PHE A 244 17.86 1.66 -17.67
C PHE A 244 18.99 1.79 -18.71
N PRO A 245 19.89 0.77 -18.87
CA PRO A 245 19.99 -0.41 -18.02
C PRO A 245 20.48 -0.05 -16.62
N LYS A 246 20.08 -0.86 -15.63
CA LYS A 246 20.46 -0.63 -14.23
C LYS A 246 21.96 -0.77 -14.04
N ILE A 247 22.53 0.11 -13.22
CA ILE A 247 23.93 0.05 -12.83
C ILE A 247 24.11 -1.01 -11.74
N ASP A 248 25.10 -1.89 -11.91
CA ASP A 248 25.49 -2.85 -10.89
C ASP A 248 26.13 -2.09 -9.72
N ARG A 249 25.37 -1.90 -8.63
CA ARG A 249 25.90 -1.34 -7.37
C ARG A 249 26.40 -2.50 -6.52
N CYS A 250 27.73 -2.68 -6.47
CA CYS A 250 28.34 -3.70 -5.64
C CYS A 250 28.59 -3.14 -4.24
N PRO A 251 28.00 -3.69 -3.17
CA PRO A 251 28.39 -3.39 -1.80
C PRO A 251 29.87 -3.66 -1.56
N THR A 252 30.49 -2.97 -0.62
CA THR A 252 31.94 -3.11 -0.33
C THR A 252 32.35 -4.53 0.08
N PHE A 253 31.42 -5.34 0.58
CA PHE A 253 31.65 -6.73 0.96
C PHE A 253 31.37 -7.75 -0.15
N ASP A 254 30.93 -7.30 -1.33
CA ASP A 254 30.65 -8.16 -2.48
C ASP A 254 31.95 -8.47 -3.23
N LEU A 255 32.54 -9.63 -2.94
CA LEU A 255 33.78 -10.09 -3.57
C LEU A 255 33.59 -10.47 -5.04
N VAL A 256 32.39 -10.87 -5.47
CA VAL A 256 32.08 -11.18 -6.87
C VAL A 256 32.05 -9.90 -7.69
N GLY A 257 31.41 -8.86 -7.19
CA GLY A 257 31.36 -7.56 -7.87
C GLY A 257 32.72 -6.87 -7.97
N GLN A 258 33.63 -7.11 -6.99
CA GLN A 258 35.01 -6.59 -7.03
C GLN A 258 35.93 -7.34 -8.00
N ASN A 259 35.69 -8.64 -8.20
CA ASN A 259 36.53 -9.51 -9.02
C ASN A 259 35.67 -10.25 -10.07
N PHE A 260 35.01 -9.47 -10.94
CA PHE A 260 34.14 -9.98 -11.99
C PHE A 260 34.88 -11.00 -12.88
N ARG A 261 34.27 -12.17 -13.09
CA ARG A 261 34.77 -13.22 -13.99
C ARG A 261 33.75 -13.48 -15.10
N GLN A 262 34.24 -14.02 -16.21
CA GLN A 262 33.34 -14.43 -17.29
C GLN A 262 32.35 -15.50 -16.80
N GLY A 263 31.06 -15.22 -16.91
CA GLY A 263 29.98 -16.07 -16.40
C GLY A 263 29.33 -15.53 -15.13
N ASP A 264 29.91 -14.53 -14.47
CA ASP A 264 29.25 -13.85 -13.36
C ASP A 264 28.05 -13.04 -13.87
N ARG A 265 27.03 -12.94 -13.05
CA ARG A 265 25.79 -12.26 -13.42
C ARG A 265 25.94 -10.74 -13.29
N SER A 266 25.61 -10.01 -14.35
CA SER A 266 25.50 -8.55 -14.35
C SER A 266 24.07 -8.13 -14.66
N ARG A 267 23.48 -7.30 -13.80
CA ARG A 267 22.14 -6.74 -14.03
C ARG A 267 22.10 -5.90 -15.28
N ARG A 268 23.17 -5.17 -15.55
CA ARG A 268 23.31 -4.35 -16.75
C ARG A 268 23.28 -5.20 -18.02
N ALA A 269 23.99 -6.34 -18.02
CA ALA A 269 23.97 -7.27 -19.14
C ALA A 269 22.61 -7.93 -19.30
N ASP A 270 21.98 -8.33 -18.19
CA ASP A 270 20.63 -8.91 -18.19
C ASP A 270 19.60 -7.93 -18.78
N ASP A 271 19.62 -6.65 -18.36
CA ASP A 271 18.71 -5.61 -18.85
C ASP A 271 18.90 -5.35 -20.36
N ARG A 272 20.14 -5.30 -20.84
CA ARG A 272 20.46 -5.16 -22.29
C ARG A 272 19.92 -6.35 -23.09
N TYR A 273 20.09 -7.56 -22.57
CA TYR A 273 19.58 -8.77 -23.21
C TYR A 273 18.04 -8.78 -23.23
N GLN A 274 17.39 -8.38 -22.14
CA GLN A 274 15.92 -8.23 -22.08
C GLN A 274 15.41 -7.21 -23.10
N PHE A 275 16.11 -6.09 -23.25
CA PHE A 275 15.76 -5.08 -24.25
C PHE A 275 15.80 -5.66 -25.67
N LEU A 276 16.85 -6.41 -26.00
CA LEU A 276 16.96 -7.10 -27.30
C LEU A 276 15.81 -8.10 -27.52
N GLU A 277 15.48 -8.90 -26.50
CA GLU A 277 14.38 -9.87 -26.59
C GLU A 277 13.02 -9.17 -26.83
N VAL A 278 12.78 -8.02 -26.18
CA VAL A 278 11.56 -7.23 -26.40
C VAL A 278 11.51 -6.64 -27.80
N LEU A 279 12.63 -6.11 -28.33
CA LEU A 279 12.71 -5.63 -29.71
C LEU A 279 12.33 -6.74 -30.71
N LEU A 280 12.85 -7.94 -30.51
CA LEU A 280 12.57 -9.10 -31.38
C LEU A 280 11.15 -9.64 -31.21
N SER A 281 10.48 -9.33 -30.12
CA SER A 281 9.12 -9.79 -29.82
C SER A 281 8.03 -8.92 -30.46
N ALA A 282 8.33 -7.67 -30.79
CA ALA A 282 7.38 -6.78 -31.47
C ALA A 282 7.18 -7.20 -32.93
N ARG A 283 5.91 -7.39 -33.36
CA ARG A 283 5.56 -7.89 -34.69
C ARG A 283 5.21 -6.81 -35.69
N GLN A 284 4.64 -5.70 -35.24
CA GLN A 284 4.18 -4.62 -36.12
C GLN A 284 4.79 -3.27 -35.74
N GLN A 285 4.76 -2.93 -34.44
CA GLN A 285 5.19 -1.61 -33.99
C GLN A 285 5.82 -1.71 -32.60
N ILE A 286 6.88 -0.92 -32.41
CA ILE A 286 7.46 -0.66 -31.09
C ILE A 286 7.44 0.85 -30.83
N ILE A 287 6.99 1.23 -29.64
CA ILE A 287 6.96 2.61 -29.18
C ILE A 287 7.87 2.71 -27.97
N ILE A 288 8.81 3.63 -27.99
CA ILE A 288 9.76 3.81 -26.89
C ILE A 288 9.65 5.23 -26.37
N THR A 289 9.52 5.39 -25.06
CA THR A 289 9.46 6.71 -24.44
C THR A 289 10.55 6.89 -23.39
N PHE A 290 11.08 8.09 -23.33
CA PHE A 290 12.03 8.54 -22.30
C PHE A 290 11.82 10.03 -22.01
N ILE A 291 12.33 10.48 -20.87
CA ILE A 291 12.28 11.90 -20.48
C ILE A 291 13.43 12.62 -21.19
N GLY A 292 13.09 13.42 -22.18
CA GLY A 292 14.09 14.16 -22.98
C GLY A 292 14.38 15.59 -22.49
N ILE A 293 13.60 16.12 -21.52
CA ILE A 293 13.76 17.48 -21.01
C ILE A 293 13.60 17.48 -19.49
N SER A 294 14.50 18.16 -18.77
CA SER A 294 14.41 18.36 -17.33
C SER A 294 13.38 19.43 -16.99
N ILE A 295 12.43 19.10 -16.10
CA ILE A 295 11.42 20.04 -15.59
C ILE A 295 12.07 21.18 -14.78
N HIS A 296 13.17 20.91 -14.05
CA HIS A 296 13.80 21.87 -13.17
C HIS A 296 14.77 22.82 -13.87
N GLN A 297 15.48 22.34 -14.89
CA GLN A 297 16.56 23.07 -15.52
C GLN A 297 16.27 23.43 -17.00
N ASN A 298 15.19 22.91 -17.54
CA ASN A 298 14.82 23.04 -18.97
C ASN A 298 15.96 22.63 -19.93
N ASN A 299 16.81 21.71 -19.50
CA ASN A 299 17.92 21.16 -20.27
C ASN A 299 17.49 19.87 -20.95
N ASP A 300 18.04 19.58 -22.12
CA ASP A 300 17.91 18.29 -22.78
C ASP A 300 18.54 17.19 -21.91
N ILE A 301 17.82 16.08 -21.75
CA ILE A 301 18.29 14.86 -21.10
C ILE A 301 18.48 13.82 -22.20
N PRO A 302 19.64 13.15 -22.29
CA PRO A 302 19.86 12.12 -23.28
C PRO A 302 18.97 10.89 -23.01
N SER A 303 18.70 10.13 -24.06
CA SER A 303 18.07 8.81 -23.93
C SER A 303 19.02 7.83 -23.22
N SER A 304 18.49 6.71 -22.77
CA SER A 304 19.33 5.64 -22.23
C SER A 304 20.33 5.13 -23.27
N VAL A 305 21.47 4.60 -22.82
CA VAL A 305 22.55 4.09 -23.69
C VAL A 305 22.03 3.08 -24.71
N VAL A 306 21.11 2.19 -24.32
CA VAL A 306 20.56 1.17 -25.25
C VAL A 306 19.71 1.78 -26.37
N ILE A 307 19.06 2.92 -26.11
CA ILE A 307 18.30 3.66 -27.12
C ILE A 307 19.26 4.39 -28.06
N SER A 308 20.29 5.04 -27.53
CA SER A 308 21.31 5.70 -28.36
C SER A 308 21.98 4.69 -29.30
N GLU A 309 22.39 3.54 -28.78
CA GLU A 309 22.98 2.45 -29.60
C GLU A 309 21.99 1.94 -30.68
N LEU A 310 20.69 1.82 -30.33
CA LEU A 310 19.69 1.42 -31.34
C LEU A 310 19.54 2.48 -32.43
N LEU A 311 19.49 3.76 -32.08
CA LEU A 311 19.40 4.87 -33.04
C LEU A 311 20.62 4.92 -33.93
N ASP A 312 21.82 4.72 -33.39
CA ASP A 312 23.07 4.65 -34.17
C ASP A 312 23.03 3.51 -35.20
N VAL A 313 22.51 2.34 -34.84
CA VAL A 313 22.35 1.22 -35.76
C VAL A 313 21.33 1.55 -36.87
N LEU A 314 20.19 2.15 -36.50
CA LEU A 314 19.13 2.54 -37.45
C LEU A 314 19.64 3.59 -38.45
N GLU A 315 20.38 4.58 -37.99
CA GLU A 315 20.95 5.64 -38.85
C GLU A 315 22.06 5.09 -39.77
N ASN A 316 23.07 4.40 -39.19
CA ASN A 316 24.25 4.00 -39.92
C ASN A 316 24.01 2.81 -40.87
N HIS A 317 23.14 1.86 -40.52
CA HIS A 317 22.93 0.66 -41.34
C HIS A 317 21.64 0.69 -42.17
N TYR A 318 20.61 1.41 -41.69
CA TYR A 318 19.29 1.46 -42.33
C TYR A 318 18.95 2.83 -42.93
N GLN A 319 19.80 3.86 -42.70
CA GLN A 319 19.61 5.22 -43.19
C GLN A 319 18.27 5.85 -42.69
N LEU A 320 17.79 5.42 -41.53
CA LEU A 320 16.59 5.94 -40.90
C LEU A 320 16.97 7.10 -40.00
N THR A 321 16.66 8.32 -40.42
CA THR A 321 16.82 9.56 -39.65
C THR A 321 15.50 10.02 -39.08
N ASP A 322 15.51 10.97 -38.12
CA ASP A 322 14.33 11.60 -37.53
C ASP A 322 13.34 10.65 -36.84
N MET A 323 13.87 9.60 -36.21
CA MET A 323 13.07 8.60 -35.49
C MET A 323 12.57 9.09 -34.10
N VAL A 324 13.03 10.25 -33.63
CA VAL A 324 12.72 10.77 -32.31
C VAL A 324 11.84 12.00 -32.39
N THR A 325 10.60 11.88 -31.90
CA THR A 325 9.70 13.00 -31.78
C THR A 325 9.84 13.66 -30.41
N LYS A 326 10.23 14.95 -30.39
CA LYS A 326 10.33 15.74 -29.13
C LYS A 326 9.00 16.43 -28.82
N HIS A 327 8.35 15.96 -27.76
CA HIS A 327 7.13 16.57 -27.27
C HIS A 327 7.39 17.83 -26.46
N PRO A 328 6.53 18.87 -26.52
CA PRO A 328 6.59 20.00 -25.62
C PRO A 328 6.49 19.58 -24.15
N LEU A 329 7.18 20.33 -23.27
CA LEU A 329 7.17 20.05 -21.83
C LEU A 329 5.77 20.15 -21.21
N GLN A 330 4.95 21.07 -21.73
CA GLN A 330 3.60 21.33 -21.20
C GLN A 330 2.55 20.64 -22.07
N PRO A 331 1.61 19.85 -21.49
CA PRO A 331 0.56 19.16 -22.26
C PRO A 331 -0.40 20.10 -22.96
N PHE A 332 -0.57 21.34 -22.44
CA PHE A 332 -1.38 22.39 -23.02
C PHE A 332 -0.62 23.30 -24.01
N SER A 333 0.54 22.88 -24.51
CA SER A 333 1.30 23.64 -25.50
C SER A 333 0.49 23.85 -26.78
N ARG A 334 0.53 25.07 -27.33
CA ARG A 334 -0.13 25.40 -28.61
C ARG A 334 0.27 24.47 -29.77
N ARG A 335 1.45 23.83 -29.70
CA ARG A 335 1.93 22.90 -30.73
C ARG A 335 1.06 21.66 -30.88
N TYR A 336 0.25 21.30 -29.88
CA TYR A 336 -0.66 20.16 -29.95
C TYR A 336 -2.00 20.52 -30.66
N PHE A 337 -2.28 21.81 -30.87
CA PHE A 337 -3.57 22.32 -31.35
C PHE A 337 -3.44 23.08 -32.64
N ILE A 338 -2.30 23.05 -33.32
CA ILE A 338 -2.07 23.65 -34.63
C ILE A 338 -2.36 22.60 -35.71
N ASP A 339 -3.17 22.93 -36.70
CA ASP A 339 -3.40 22.09 -37.87
C ASP A 339 -2.07 21.80 -38.57
N ASP A 340 -1.87 20.58 -39.06
CA ASP A 340 -0.62 20.05 -39.65
C ASP A 340 0.58 19.93 -38.71
N SER A 341 0.38 19.97 -37.39
CA SER A 341 1.43 19.65 -36.42
C SER A 341 1.71 18.17 -36.41
N GLU A 342 2.99 17.78 -36.27
CA GLU A 342 3.40 16.42 -35.98
C GLU A 342 2.94 15.96 -34.57
N HIS A 343 2.49 16.91 -33.76
CA HIS A 343 2.02 16.68 -32.39
C HIS A 343 0.51 16.80 -32.35
N PHE A 344 -0.13 15.87 -31.65
CA PHE A 344 -1.57 15.91 -31.41
C PHE A 344 -1.87 15.49 -29.96
N SER A 345 -2.98 15.99 -29.42
CA SER A 345 -3.48 15.61 -28.10
C SER A 345 -4.77 14.78 -28.25
N PHE A 346 -4.87 13.72 -27.44
CA PHE A 346 -6.12 12.96 -27.27
C PHE A 346 -6.98 13.53 -26.14
N SER A 347 -6.48 14.48 -25.37
CA SER A 347 -7.24 15.12 -24.29
C SER A 347 -8.26 16.08 -24.88
N GLN A 348 -9.53 15.91 -24.51
CA GLN A 348 -10.61 16.80 -24.88
C GLN A 348 -10.78 18.00 -23.94
N SER A 349 -10.02 17.98 -22.82
CA SER A 349 -10.13 18.96 -21.74
C SER A 349 -8.98 19.97 -21.69
N ASP A 350 -7.93 19.78 -22.49
CA ASP A 350 -6.77 20.68 -22.55
C ASP A 350 -6.93 21.78 -23.59
#